data_52702891ddc6c43d2d705b77f60265ab
#
_entry.id   52702891ddc6c43d2d705b77f60265ab
#
_cell.length_a   1.000
_cell.length_b   1.000
_cell.length_c   1.000
_cell.angle_alpha   90.00
_cell.angle_beta   90.00
_cell.angle_gamma   90.00
#
_symmetry.space_group_name_H-M   'P 1'
#
loop_
_entity.id
_entity.type
_entity.pdbx_description
1 polymer ?
#
loop_
_entity_poly.entity_id
_entity_poly.type
_entity_poly.pdbx_seq_one_letter_code
_entity_poly.pdbx_strand_id
1 'polypeptide(L)'
;MKSVFTSLALCLVIAWPGVVRAQALDKDAEAATKKLFDAQAIGSELKLQGEYVGKDGDKSVGVQVVARSDKSFHALVLEGGLPGDGWDGGQYGLLESGALAQGRAEFRSLTDAGISAALDENGLTLKRGDRQVSLKRVERKSATLGEQPPAGAVVLFGGAAPNMDAFEERKDIEGMTVPTMFEGHMLAGAVTKRRFRDYKLHVEFMTGWEPQNIPWRRADAGIYMLSRYEVAIGDSFGFDFDLSGATSPQRGKLLDEKNASAKLPPAKNNNAPRVCGSVFTYPSKVPNPCLPPLVWQTLDIDFTAPRFGSDGKKTSKAVVSVKLNGHQTIDKLEVNGPTPHGFKGPETADGPIWFEAFGRRVLYRNIWVVERP
;
A
#
# COMPACT_ATOMS: atom_id res chain seq x y z
N MET A 1 -10.71 -52.19 54.24
CA MET A 1 -10.47 -52.21 52.81
C MET A 1 -11.51 -51.31 52.16
N LYS A 2 -11.13 -50.05 51.84
CA LYS A 2 -12.00 -49.11 51.15
C LYS A 2 -11.45 -48.91 49.74
N SER A 3 -12.23 -49.35 48.77
CA SER A 3 -11.93 -49.23 47.35
C SER A 3 -12.26 -47.79 46.90
N VAL A 4 -11.26 -47.05 46.36
CA VAL A 4 -11.43 -45.74 45.74
C VAL A 4 -11.55 -45.95 44.21
N PHE A 5 -12.74 -45.73 43.66
CA PHE A 5 -12.96 -45.65 42.24
C PHE A 5 -12.60 -44.25 41.74
N THR A 6 -11.53 -44.16 41.00
CA THR A 6 -11.16 -42.94 40.31
C THR A 6 -11.82 -42.93 38.91
N SER A 7 -12.85 -42.12 38.74
CA SER A 7 -13.49 -41.88 37.44
C SER A 7 -12.59 -40.99 36.58
N LEU A 8 -12.03 -41.55 35.52
CA LEU A 8 -11.36 -40.80 34.47
C LEU A 8 -12.44 -40.22 33.55
N ALA A 9 -12.68 -38.94 33.65
CA ALA A 9 -13.51 -38.25 32.69
C ALA A 9 -12.71 -38.05 31.38
N LEU A 10 -13.04 -38.83 30.37
CA LEU A 10 -12.51 -38.68 29.02
C LEU A 10 -13.22 -37.51 28.35
N CYS A 11 -12.58 -36.35 28.36
CA CYS A 11 -13.03 -35.20 27.55
C CYS A 11 -12.83 -35.54 26.07
N LEU A 12 -13.89 -35.97 25.39
CA LEU A 12 -13.92 -36.08 23.94
C LEU A 12 -13.90 -34.64 23.38
N VAL A 13 -12.75 -34.22 22.91
CA VAL A 13 -12.64 -33.02 22.08
C VAL A 13 -13.19 -33.38 20.69
N ILE A 14 -14.46 -33.07 20.47
CA ILE A 14 -15.05 -33.14 19.14
C ILE A 14 -14.40 -32.04 18.32
N ALA A 15 -13.39 -32.39 17.53
CA ALA A 15 -12.85 -31.50 16.51
C ALA A 15 -13.91 -31.32 15.43
N TRP A 16 -14.56 -30.16 15.40
CA TRP A 16 -15.43 -29.77 14.30
C TRP A 16 -14.55 -29.53 13.06
N PRO A 17 -14.77 -30.26 11.95
CA PRO A 17 -13.99 -30.03 10.75
C PRO A 17 -14.48 -28.72 10.13
N GLY A 18 -13.61 -27.71 10.05
CA GLY A 18 -13.84 -26.53 9.23
C GLY A 18 -13.47 -25.16 9.79
N VAL A 19 -13.08 -25.03 11.05
CA VAL A 19 -12.61 -23.75 11.57
C VAL A 19 -11.12 -23.63 11.29
N VAL A 20 -10.75 -22.84 10.30
CA VAL A 20 -9.35 -22.42 10.10
C VAL A 20 -9.03 -21.45 11.24
N ARG A 21 -8.32 -21.91 12.25
CA ARG A 21 -7.76 -21.00 13.25
C ARG A 21 -6.67 -20.18 12.59
N ALA A 22 -6.75 -18.86 12.69
CA ALA A 22 -5.62 -18.01 12.37
C ALA A 22 -4.36 -18.53 13.07
N GLN A 23 -3.27 -18.68 12.35
CA GLN A 23 -2.02 -19.08 12.97
C GLN A 23 -1.55 -17.92 13.86
N ALA A 24 -1.27 -18.21 15.12
CA ALA A 24 -0.60 -17.26 15.97
C ALA A 24 0.83 -17.05 15.48
N LEU A 25 1.29 -15.81 15.49
CA LEU A 25 2.68 -15.48 15.25
C LEU A 25 3.54 -16.12 16.36
N ASP A 26 4.70 -16.66 15.99
CA ASP A 26 5.72 -16.92 17.00
C ASP A 26 6.23 -15.59 17.58
N LYS A 27 6.88 -15.64 18.74
CA LYS A 27 7.32 -14.46 19.48
C LYS A 27 8.23 -13.53 18.68
N ASP A 28 9.11 -14.09 17.86
CA ASP A 28 10.07 -13.30 17.08
C ASP A 28 9.37 -12.61 15.91
N ALA A 29 8.46 -13.31 15.23
CA ALA A 29 7.63 -12.75 14.17
C ALA A 29 6.65 -11.67 14.70
N GLU A 30 6.08 -11.89 15.88
CA GLU A 30 5.24 -10.90 16.56
C GLU A 30 6.03 -9.62 16.91
N ALA A 31 7.20 -9.78 17.52
CA ALA A 31 8.08 -8.67 17.86
C ALA A 31 8.57 -7.91 16.62
N ALA A 32 8.89 -8.63 15.54
CA ALA A 32 9.26 -8.02 14.27
C ALA A 32 8.10 -7.25 13.64
N THR A 33 6.90 -7.83 13.64
CA THR A 33 5.68 -7.18 13.14
C THR A 33 5.35 -5.92 13.97
N LYS A 34 5.42 -6.02 15.29
CA LYS A 34 5.15 -4.89 16.19
C LYS A 34 6.05 -3.69 15.87
N LYS A 35 7.35 -3.91 15.60
CA LYS A 35 8.29 -2.81 15.24
C LYS A 35 7.87 -2.03 14.00
N LEU A 36 7.12 -2.65 13.08
CA LEU A 36 6.66 -1.99 11.86
C LEU A 36 5.44 -1.09 12.10
N PHE A 37 4.67 -1.35 13.16
CA PHE A 37 3.39 -0.68 13.41
C PHE A 37 3.34 0.10 14.72
N ASP A 38 4.39 0.07 15.54
CA ASP A 38 4.47 0.81 16.80
C ASP A 38 4.92 2.26 16.58
N ALA A 39 3.96 3.16 16.41
CA ALA A 39 4.22 4.57 16.21
C ALA A 39 5.02 5.23 17.35
N GLN A 40 4.91 4.70 18.58
CA GLN A 40 5.63 5.25 19.74
C GLN A 40 7.11 4.85 19.70
N ALA A 41 7.40 3.61 19.26
CA ALA A 41 8.77 3.12 19.16
C ALA A 41 9.54 3.75 17.98
N ILE A 42 8.85 4.19 16.91
CA ILE A 42 9.48 4.81 15.74
C ILE A 42 10.07 6.19 16.06
N GLY A 43 9.39 6.97 16.88
CA GLY A 43 9.94 8.21 17.40
C GLY A 43 9.72 9.45 16.54
N SER A 44 10.74 10.36 16.53
CA SER A 44 10.61 11.69 15.96
C SER A 44 10.51 11.72 14.43
N GLU A 45 11.08 10.74 13.75
CA GLU A 45 11.06 10.66 12.29
C GLU A 45 9.62 10.52 11.77
N LEU A 46 8.81 9.72 12.45
CA LEU A 46 7.40 9.56 12.08
C LEU A 46 6.61 10.87 12.28
N LYS A 47 6.95 11.65 13.29
CA LYS A 47 6.27 12.94 13.54
C LYS A 47 6.52 13.96 12.44
N LEU A 48 7.69 13.90 11.83
CA LEU A 48 8.10 14.83 10.76
C LEU A 48 7.77 14.32 9.36
N GLN A 49 7.73 13.00 9.15
CA GLN A 49 7.24 12.45 7.90
C GLN A 49 5.77 12.78 7.70
N GLY A 50 5.39 13.17 6.48
CA GLY A 50 4.00 13.48 6.18
C GLY A 50 3.84 14.53 5.09
N GLU A 51 2.65 15.09 5.03
CA GLU A 51 2.23 16.05 4.03
C GLU A 51 2.11 17.45 4.63
N TYR A 52 2.57 18.43 3.87
CA TYR A 52 2.56 19.83 4.26
C TYR A 52 1.98 20.67 3.12
N VAL A 53 1.13 21.63 3.43
CA VAL A 53 0.51 22.52 2.44
C VAL A 53 0.64 23.97 2.82
N GLY A 54 0.78 24.82 1.83
CA GLY A 54 0.87 26.26 1.97
C GLY A 54 0.57 26.99 0.66
N LYS A 55 0.83 28.30 0.63
CA LYS A 55 0.67 29.12 -0.58
C LYS A 55 1.92 29.94 -0.84
N ASP A 56 2.39 29.92 -2.09
CA ASP A 56 3.41 30.85 -2.63
C ASP A 56 2.69 31.89 -3.49
N GLY A 57 2.34 33.05 -2.90
CA GLY A 57 1.36 33.96 -3.47
C GLY A 57 -0.01 33.33 -3.55
N ASP A 58 -0.61 33.26 -4.74
CA ASP A 58 -1.91 32.66 -4.99
C ASP A 58 -1.82 31.18 -5.32
N LYS A 59 -0.61 30.64 -5.54
CA LYS A 59 -0.40 29.24 -5.93
C LYS A 59 -0.31 28.33 -4.72
N SER A 60 -1.06 27.24 -4.73
CA SER A 60 -0.91 26.18 -3.74
C SER A 60 0.42 25.46 -3.93
N VAL A 61 1.05 25.09 -2.82
CA VAL A 61 2.27 24.28 -2.77
C VAL A 61 2.04 23.16 -1.79
N GLY A 62 2.30 21.92 -2.23
CA GLY A 62 2.34 20.74 -1.40
C GLY A 62 3.77 20.27 -1.20
N VAL A 63 4.04 19.66 -0.05
CA VAL A 63 5.33 18.98 0.20
C VAL A 63 5.05 17.64 0.84
N GLN A 64 5.62 16.57 0.27
CA GLN A 64 5.66 15.25 0.90
C GLN A 64 7.06 15.01 1.47
N VAL A 65 7.16 14.85 2.78
CA VAL A 65 8.41 14.57 3.49
C VAL A 65 8.48 13.08 3.83
N VAL A 66 9.57 12.42 3.45
CA VAL A 66 9.78 10.98 3.60
C VAL A 66 11.07 10.72 4.36
N ALA A 67 10.97 9.96 5.45
CA ALA A 67 12.11 9.54 6.24
C ALA A 67 12.92 8.45 5.54
N ARG A 68 14.23 8.42 5.81
CA ARG A 68 15.20 7.47 5.28
C ARG A 68 15.88 6.69 6.42
N SER A 69 16.56 5.60 6.05
CA SER A 69 17.19 4.68 7.00
C SER A 69 18.30 5.31 7.86
N ASP A 70 18.92 6.38 7.37
CA ASP A 70 20.02 7.10 8.02
C ASP A 70 19.53 8.29 8.86
N LYS A 71 18.23 8.32 9.20
CA LYS A 71 17.54 9.42 9.89
C LYS A 71 17.55 10.74 9.13
N SER A 72 17.91 10.73 7.87
CA SER A 72 17.71 11.84 6.95
C SER A 72 16.33 11.80 6.33
N PHE A 73 15.98 12.83 5.58
CA PHE A 73 14.71 12.91 4.84
C PHE A 73 14.96 13.34 3.42
N HIS A 74 14.04 12.96 2.54
CA HIS A 74 13.83 13.69 1.31
C HIS A 74 12.45 14.35 1.31
N ALA A 75 12.28 15.39 0.51
CA ALA A 75 11.02 16.10 0.38
C ALA A 75 10.74 16.36 -1.10
N LEU A 76 9.53 16.03 -1.53
CA LEU A 76 9.01 16.39 -2.84
C LEU A 76 8.20 17.67 -2.69
N VAL A 77 8.64 18.74 -3.36
CA VAL A 77 7.90 20.02 -3.45
C VAL A 77 7.05 19.99 -4.70
N LEU A 78 5.76 20.05 -4.54
CA LEU A 78 4.74 19.81 -5.56
C LEU A 78 4.01 21.11 -5.88
N GLU A 79 4.05 21.55 -7.13
CA GLU A 79 3.36 22.76 -7.57
C GLU A 79 1.87 22.48 -7.79
N GLY A 80 1.01 23.24 -7.13
CA GLY A 80 -0.44 23.11 -7.24
C GLY A 80 -1.12 22.40 -6.08
N GLY A 81 -0.39 21.64 -5.24
CA GLY A 81 -0.96 20.90 -4.10
C GLY A 81 -0.37 19.53 -3.89
N LEU A 82 -1.16 18.59 -3.40
CA LEU A 82 -0.76 17.22 -3.11
C LEU A 82 -1.33 16.24 -4.17
N PRO A 83 -0.78 15.03 -4.30
CA PRO A 83 -1.37 14.00 -5.16
C PRO A 83 -2.83 13.70 -4.76
N GLY A 84 -3.74 13.80 -5.74
CA GLY A 84 -5.18 13.71 -5.50
C GLY A 84 -5.81 14.96 -4.86
N ASP A 85 -5.03 16.03 -4.63
CA ASP A 85 -5.50 17.30 -4.08
C ASP A 85 -4.70 18.46 -4.68
N GLY A 86 -4.91 18.71 -5.96
CA GLY A 86 -4.40 19.84 -6.71
C GLY A 86 -3.11 19.62 -7.51
N TRP A 87 -2.23 18.70 -7.12
CA TRP A 87 -1.07 18.36 -7.95
C TRP A 87 -1.47 17.43 -9.11
N ASP A 88 -1.16 17.85 -10.32
CA ASP A 88 -1.53 17.18 -11.59
C ASP A 88 -0.49 16.18 -12.10
N GLY A 89 0.61 15.97 -11.37
CA GLY A 89 1.75 15.14 -11.82
C GLY A 89 2.76 15.95 -12.67
N GLY A 90 2.66 17.26 -12.68
CA GLY A 90 3.57 18.16 -13.39
C GLY A 90 4.89 18.37 -12.65
N GLN A 91 5.36 19.62 -12.64
CA GLN A 91 6.64 19.97 -12.04
C GLN A 91 6.69 19.67 -10.54
N TYR A 92 7.81 19.15 -10.10
CA TYR A 92 8.16 18.98 -8.70
C TYR A 92 9.64 19.26 -8.46
N GLY A 93 9.98 19.63 -7.22
CA GLY A 93 11.36 19.79 -6.76
C GLY A 93 11.72 18.69 -5.78
N LEU A 94 12.95 18.20 -5.81
CA LEU A 94 13.48 17.25 -4.84
C LEU A 94 14.46 17.96 -3.91
N LEU A 95 14.20 17.85 -2.61
CA LEU A 95 15.08 18.34 -1.57
C LEU A 95 15.58 17.15 -0.73
N GLU A 96 16.82 17.23 -0.26
CA GLU A 96 17.38 16.24 0.69
C GLU A 96 17.86 16.94 1.95
N SER A 97 17.71 16.29 3.09
CA SER A 97 18.27 16.74 4.37
C SER A 97 19.42 15.86 4.81
N GLY A 98 20.25 16.38 5.74
CA GLY A 98 21.05 15.53 6.62
C GLY A 98 20.18 14.86 7.69
N ALA A 99 20.86 14.20 8.64
CA ALA A 99 20.19 13.63 9.80
C ALA A 99 19.55 14.74 10.66
N LEU A 100 18.47 14.34 11.35
CA LEU A 100 17.77 15.23 12.26
C LEU A 100 18.70 15.76 13.35
N ALA A 101 18.75 17.07 13.53
CA ALA A 101 19.54 17.73 14.56
C ALA A 101 18.65 18.61 15.44
N GLN A 102 18.63 18.35 16.75
CA GLN A 102 17.82 19.11 17.73
C GLN A 102 16.33 19.21 17.35
N GLY A 103 15.75 18.12 16.80
CA GLY A 103 14.34 18.09 16.37
C GLY A 103 14.06 18.81 15.05
N ARG A 104 15.10 19.24 14.31
CA ARG A 104 14.97 20.00 13.07
C ARG A 104 15.70 19.33 11.91
N ALA A 105 15.09 19.29 10.73
CA ALA A 105 15.68 18.88 9.48
C ALA A 105 15.86 20.06 8.54
N GLU A 106 17.07 20.22 8.02
CA GLU A 106 17.42 21.25 7.04
C GLU A 106 17.59 20.61 5.67
N PHE A 107 16.83 21.09 4.70
CA PHE A 107 16.79 20.55 3.34
C PHE A 107 17.46 21.51 2.35
N ARG A 108 18.07 20.91 1.34
CA ARG A 108 18.64 21.63 0.19
C ARG A 108 18.21 20.95 -1.10
N SER A 109 17.94 21.75 -2.11
CA SER A 109 17.75 21.23 -3.47
C SER A 109 19.07 20.73 -4.03
N LEU A 110 19.02 19.63 -4.77
CA LEU A 110 20.19 19.07 -5.46
C LEU A 110 20.48 19.79 -6.79
N THR A 111 19.51 20.53 -7.31
CA THR A 111 19.59 21.14 -8.64
C THR A 111 19.50 22.67 -8.63
N ASP A 112 18.94 23.26 -7.60
CA ASP A 112 18.76 24.70 -7.48
C ASP A 112 19.18 25.20 -6.10
N ALA A 113 20.35 25.82 -6.02
CA ALA A 113 20.90 26.38 -4.76
C ALA A 113 20.02 27.46 -4.13
N GLY A 114 19.11 28.07 -4.89
CA GLY A 114 18.12 29.04 -4.39
C GLY A 114 16.94 28.42 -3.66
N ILE A 115 16.82 27.09 -3.66
CA ILE A 115 15.70 26.38 -3.00
C ILE A 115 16.23 25.61 -1.80
N SER A 116 15.64 25.86 -0.63
CA SER A 116 15.91 25.13 0.61
C SER A 116 14.63 25.05 1.46
N ALA A 117 14.64 24.19 2.46
CA ALA A 117 13.55 24.12 3.43
C ALA A 117 14.07 23.77 4.82
N ALA A 118 13.29 24.12 5.83
CA ALA A 118 13.51 23.71 7.20
C ALA A 118 12.22 23.15 7.77
N LEU A 119 12.30 22.06 8.49
CA LEU A 119 11.18 21.34 9.07
C LEU A 119 11.44 21.09 10.55
N ASP A 120 10.46 21.41 11.38
CA ASP A 120 10.40 21.09 12.80
C ASP A 120 8.94 20.79 13.21
N GLU A 121 8.69 20.69 14.51
CA GLU A 121 7.35 20.41 15.05
C GLU A 121 6.30 21.49 14.71
N ASN A 122 6.71 22.70 14.35
CA ASN A 122 5.81 23.81 14.01
C ASN A 122 5.40 23.80 12.54
N GLY A 123 6.06 23.02 11.70
CA GLY A 123 5.77 22.90 10.28
C GLY A 123 7.01 23.03 9.39
N LEU A 124 6.78 23.25 8.11
CA LEU A 124 7.82 23.34 7.09
C LEU A 124 7.89 24.77 6.54
N THR A 125 9.09 25.35 6.52
CA THR A 125 9.38 26.62 5.85
C THR A 125 10.19 26.35 4.60
N LEU A 126 9.60 26.63 3.43
CA LEU A 126 10.26 26.56 2.12
C LEU A 126 10.82 27.92 1.74
N LYS A 127 12.08 27.98 1.32
CA LYS A 127 12.72 29.17 0.77
C LYS A 127 12.95 29.03 -0.72
N ARG A 128 12.66 30.10 -1.47
CA ARG A 128 12.90 30.22 -2.92
C ARG A 128 13.54 31.61 -3.19
N GLY A 129 14.86 31.66 -3.19
CA GLY A 129 15.60 32.94 -3.14
C GLY A 129 15.25 33.68 -1.86
N ASP A 130 14.78 34.93 -1.98
CA ASP A 130 14.40 35.79 -0.84
C ASP A 130 12.97 35.52 -0.32
N ARG A 131 12.18 34.70 -1.02
CA ARG A 131 10.81 34.40 -0.60
C ARG A 131 10.78 33.23 0.38
N GLN A 132 9.90 33.31 1.35
CA GLN A 132 9.61 32.26 2.31
C GLN A 132 8.14 31.87 2.23
N VAL A 133 7.89 30.57 2.22
CA VAL A 133 6.56 29.98 2.23
C VAL A 133 6.43 29.08 3.46
N SER A 134 5.48 29.38 4.32
CA SER A 134 5.15 28.54 5.46
C SER A 134 4.13 27.49 5.06
N LEU A 135 4.43 26.23 5.33
CA LEU A 135 3.54 25.09 5.07
C LEU A 135 3.18 24.43 6.40
N LYS A 136 1.90 24.13 6.56
CA LYS A 136 1.37 23.42 7.72
C LYS A 136 1.20 21.95 7.42
N ARG A 137 1.46 21.10 8.41
CA ARG A 137 1.17 19.68 8.32
C ARG A 137 -0.32 19.45 8.14
N VAL A 138 -0.67 18.52 7.26
CA VAL A 138 -2.04 18.04 7.07
C VAL A 138 -2.11 16.53 7.24
N GLU A 139 -3.24 16.05 7.76
CA GLU A 139 -3.53 14.64 7.88
C GLU A 139 -4.74 14.33 7.00
N ARG A 140 -4.47 13.70 5.86
CA ARG A 140 -5.53 13.27 4.97
C ARG A 140 -6.03 11.89 5.35
N LYS A 141 -7.29 11.65 5.05
CA LYS A 141 -7.94 10.34 5.20
C LYS A 141 -8.54 9.94 3.86
N SER A 142 -8.60 8.65 3.62
CA SER A 142 -9.34 8.15 2.46
C SER A 142 -10.81 8.55 2.53
N ALA A 143 -11.37 8.94 1.39
CA ALA A 143 -12.79 9.31 1.29
C ALA A 143 -13.74 8.12 1.56
N THR A 144 -13.28 6.89 1.33
CA THR A 144 -14.05 5.65 1.51
C THR A 144 -13.66 4.88 2.79
N LEU A 145 -12.85 5.49 3.67
CA LEU A 145 -12.45 4.87 4.94
C LEU A 145 -13.66 4.72 5.87
N GLY A 146 -13.90 3.50 6.36
CA GLY A 146 -15.03 3.17 7.21
C GLY A 146 -16.33 2.90 6.44
N GLU A 147 -16.27 2.80 5.10
CA GLU A 147 -17.43 2.45 4.30
C GLU A 147 -17.99 1.09 4.72
N GLN A 148 -19.29 1.06 4.98
CA GLN A 148 -19.96 -0.15 5.44
C GLN A 148 -20.29 -1.08 4.27
N PRO A 149 -20.20 -2.41 4.46
CA PRO A 149 -20.62 -3.36 3.44
C PRO A 149 -22.09 -3.10 3.04
N PRO A 150 -22.38 -2.89 1.76
CA PRO A 150 -23.77 -2.72 1.31
C PRO A 150 -24.58 -4.01 1.46
N ALA A 151 -25.90 -3.89 1.39
CA ALA A 151 -26.78 -5.05 1.46
C ALA A 151 -26.40 -6.10 0.40
N GLY A 152 -26.28 -7.36 0.81
CA GLY A 152 -25.87 -8.48 -0.06
C GLY A 152 -24.36 -8.63 -0.25
N ALA A 153 -23.54 -7.77 0.33
CA ALA A 153 -22.10 -7.96 0.32
C ALA A 153 -21.66 -9.20 1.10
N VAL A 154 -20.64 -9.87 0.60
CA VAL A 154 -19.92 -10.95 1.29
C VAL A 154 -18.81 -10.32 2.12
N VAL A 155 -18.97 -10.30 3.43
CA VAL A 155 -17.93 -9.81 4.35
C VAL A 155 -16.87 -10.92 4.49
N LEU A 156 -15.64 -10.62 4.08
CA LEU A 156 -14.51 -11.54 4.17
C LEU A 156 -13.77 -11.37 5.51
N PHE A 157 -13.59 -10.12 5.95
CA PHE A 157 -12.91 -9.81 7.21
C PHE A 157 -13.43 -8.47 7.75
N GLY A 158 -13.99 -8.47 8.95
CA GLY A 158 -14.50 -7.22 9.56
C GLY A 158 -15.62 -7.49 10.58
N GLY A 159 -16.37 -6.42 10.90
CA GLY A 159 -17.44 -6.46 11.89
C GLY A 159 -16.94 -6.42 13.34
N ALA A 160 -17.84 -6.73 14.28
CA ALA A 160 -17.57 -6.64 15.72
C ALA A 160 -16.60 -7.73 16.22
N ALA A 161 -16.51 -8.86 15.51
CA ALA A 161 -15.63 -9.98 15.86
C ALA A 161 -14.95 -10.51 14.58
N PRO A 162 -13.93 -9.81 14.05
CA PRO A 162 -13.25 -10.23 12.85
C PRO A 162 -12.59 -11.60 13.05
N ASN A 163 -12.74 -12.48 12.07
CA ASN A 163 -12.19 -13.82 12.09
C ASN A 163 -11.65 -14.19 10.70
N MET A 164 -10.96 -15.33 10.61
CA MET A 164 -10.36 -15.81 9.37
C MET A 164 -11.17 -16.91 8.68
N ASP A 165 -12.44 -17.10 9.01
CA ASP A 165 -13.26 -18.21 8.52
C ASP A 165 -13.50 -18.17 7.00
N ALA A 166 -13.44 -16.99 6.39
CA ALA A 166 -13.54 -16.82 4.95
C ALA A 166 -12.29 -17.26 4.17
N PHE A 167 -11.18 -17.53 4.87
CA PHE A 167 -9.88 -17.81 4.25
C PHE A 167 -9.42 -19.26 4.48
N GLU A 168 -8.50 -19.71 3.65
CA GLU A 168 -7.87 -21.04 3.75
C GLU A 168 -6.36 -20.93 3.67
N GLU A 169 -5.68 -21.93 4.21
CA GLU A 169 -4.24 -22.14 4.00
C GLU A 169 -4.02 -22.76 2.63
N ARG A 170 -3.03 -22.27 1.90
CA ARG A 170 -2.56 -22.84 0.63
C ARG A 170 -1.08 -23.16 0.72
N LYS A 171 -0.73 -24.43 0.47
CA LYS A 171 0.66 -24.93 0.52
C LYS A 171 1.33 -24.96 -0.86
N ASP A 172 0.56 -24.79 -1.91
CA ASP A 172 0.98 -24.83 -3.30
C ASP A 172 1.46 -23.47 -3.86
N ILE A 173 1.53 -22.46 -3.00
CA ILE A 173 1.98 -21.11 -3.36
C ILE A 173 3.30 -20.85 -2.65
N GLU A 174 4.29 -20.39 -3.40
CA GLU A 174 5.55 -19.92 -2.86
C GLU A 174 5.34 -18.62 -2.12
N GLY A 175 5.65 -18.59 -0.84
CA GLY A 175 5.35 -17.47 0.05
C GLY A 175 4.23 -17.79 1.04
N MET A 176 4.16 -17.05 2.15
CA MET A 176 3.27 -17.36 3.26
C MET A 176 1.79 -17.21 2.88
N THR A 177 1.10 -18.33 2.87
CA THR A 177 -0.32 -18.45 2.56
C THR A 177 -1.15 -18.89 3.77
N VAL A 178 -0.59 -18.74 4.95
CA VAL A 178 -1.29 -19.07 6.20
C VAL A 178 -2.00 -17.83 6.70
N PRO A 179 -3.33 -17.87 6.82
CA PRO A 179 -4.11 -16.80 7.40
C PRO A 179 -3.60 -16.45 8.80
N THR A 180 -3.18 -15.20 9.00
CA THR A 180 -2.57 -14.74 10.24
C THR A 180 -3.20 -13.43 10.69
N MET A 181 -3.34 -13.23 12.00
CA MET A 181 -3.83 -11.99 12.59
C MET A 181 -2.77 -11.36 13.49
N PHE A 182 -2.78 -10.05 13.54
CA PHE A 182 -2.00 -9.24 14.47
C PHE A 182 -2.87 -8.10 15.02
N GLU A 183 -3.00 -8.02 16.35
CA GLU A 183 -3.79 -6.98 17.04
C GLU A 183 -5.21 -6.76 16.45
N GLY A 184 -5.91 -7.87 16.15
CA GLY A 184 -7.28 -7.82 15.61
C GLY A 184 -7.39 -7.49 14.12
N HIS A 185 -6.28 -7.34 13.41
CA HIS A 185 -6.22 -7.09 11.97
C HIS A 185 -5.69 -8.32 11.23
N MET A 186 -6.10 -8.52 9.99
CA MET A 186 -5.53 -9.54 9.13
C MET A 186 -4.15 -9.09 8.65
N LEU A 187 -3.15 -9.93 8.84
CA LEU A 187 -1.90 -9.83 8.10
C LEU A 187 -2.07 -10.45 6.71
N ALA A 188 -1.30 -9.98 5.75
CA ALA A 188 -1.24 -10.57 4.43
C ALA A 188 -0.89 -12.08 4.49
N GLY A 189 -1.18 -12.84 3.45
CA GLY A 189 -0.97 -14.30 3.37
C GLY A 189 -2.27 -15.09 3.44
N ALA A 190 -3.39 -14.53 3.02
CA ALA A 190 -4.69 -15.17 3.07
C ALA A 190 -5.27 -15.39 1.67
N VAL A 191 -5.89 -16.54 1.45
CA VAL A 191 -6.62 -16.88 0.22
C VAL A 191 -8.06 -17.16 0.57
N THR A 192 -9.02 -16.59 -0.17
CA THR A 192 -10.43 -16.82 0.10
C THR A 192 -10.83 -18.27 -0.23
N LYS A 193 -11.63 -18.90 0.62
CA LYS A 193 -12.27 -20.21 0.31
C LYS A 193 -13.25 -20.07 -0.85
N ARG A 194 -14.02 -18.97 -0.86
CA ARG A 194 -14.98 -18.67 -1.92
C ARG A 194 -14.27 -18.20 -3.18
N ARG A 195 -14.76 -18.68 -4.30
CA ARG A 195 -14.35 -18.24 -5.64
C ARG A 195 -15.30 -17.17 -6.12
N PHE A 196 -14.76 -16.20 -6.84
CA PHE A 196 -15.50 -15.05 -7.37
C PHE A 196 -15.24 -14.93 -8.86
N ARG A 197 -16.17 -14.30 -9.57
CA ARG A 197 -16.08 -14.05 -11.01
C ARG A 197 -15.98 -12.56 -11.30
N ASP A 198 -17.10 -11.86 -11.23
CA ASP A 198 -17.20 -10.43 -11.44
C ASP A 198 -17.63 -9.77 -10.14
N TYR A 199 -16.91 -8.78 -9.67
CA TYR A 199 -17.19 -8.22 -8.37
C TYR A 199 -16.56 -6.84 -8.16
N LYS A 200 -17.06 -6.16 -7.15
CA LYS A 200 -16.37 -5.05 -6.50
C LYS A 200 -15.79 -5.53 -5.17
N LEU A 201 -14.54 -5.21 -4.92
CA LEU A 201 -13.84 -5.50 -3.67
C LEU A 201 -13.46 -4.19 -3.00
N HIS A 202 -13.84 -4.06 -1.74
CA HIS A 202 -13.35 -3.00 -0.86
C HIS A 202 -12.38 -3.57 0.16
N VAL A 203 -11.29 -2.86 0.41
CA VAL A 203 -10.26 -3.25 1.38
C VAL A 203 -9.71 -2.01 2.07
N GLU A 204 -9.71 -2.02 3.39
CA GLU A 204 -8.90 -1.08 4.16
C GLU A 204 -7.57 -1.71 4.52
N PHE A 205 -6.47 -0.98 4.29
CA PHE A 205 -5.12 -1.46 4.56
C PHE A 205 -4.25 -0.39 5.21
N MET A 206 -3.20 -0.84 5.89
CA MET A 206 -2.18 0.01 6.49
C MET A 206 -0.81 -0.60 6.19
N THR A 207 0.11 0.19 5.65
CA THR A 207 1.50 -0.21 5.42
C THR A 207 2.36 0.04 6.65
N GLY A 208 3.30 -0.87 6.91
CA GLY A 208 4.25 -0.72 8.00
C GLY A 208 5.35 0.30 7.71
N TRP A 209 6.02 0.75 8.75
CA TRP A 209 7.15 1.68 8.70
C TRP A 209 8.45 0.99 8.30
N GLU A 210 8.97 1.28 7.13
CA GLU A 210 10.17 0.64 6.58
C GLU A 210 11.13 1.60 5.87
N PRO A 211 11.63 2.65 6.51
CA PRO A 211 12.51 3.63 5.88
C PRO A 211 13.84 3.03 5.39
N GLN A 212 14.23 1.85 5.94
CA GLN A 212 15.45 1.13 5.56
C GLN A 212 15.32 0.40 4.21
N ASN A 213 14.10 0.17 3.74
CA ASN A 213 13.89 -0.50 2.47
C ASN A 213 13.94 0.49 1.30
N ILE A 214 14.36 -0.03 0.15
CA ILE A 214 14.23 0.71 -1.10
C ILE A 214 12.75 0.90 -1.43
N PRO A 215 12.37 2.02 -2.05
CA PRO A 215 10.96 2.40 -2.18
C PRO A 215 10.00 1.31 -2.68
N TRP A 216 10.36 0.58 -3.74
CA TRP A 216 9.51 -0.48 -4.31
C TRP A 216 9.45 -1.77 -3.48
N ARG A 217 10.17 -1.84 -2.35
CA ARG A 217 10.13 -2.95 -1.38
C ARG A 217 9.53 -2.56 -0.04
N ARG A 218 9.14 -1.30 0.13
CA ARG A 218 8.45 -0.87 1.35
C ARG A 218 7.05 -1.43 1.37
N ALA A 219 6.74 -2.27 2.36
CA ALA A 219 5.45 -2.94 2.52
C ALA A 219 4.97 -3.65 1.23
N ASP A 220 5.91 -4.27 0.48
CA ASP A 220 5.63 -4.94 -0.79
C ASP A 220 4.62 -6.08 -0.60
N ALA A 221 3.46 -5.94 -1.20
CA ALA A 221 2.34 -6.87 -1.15
C ALA A 221 1.45 -6.68 -2.38
N GLY A 222 0.48 -7.59 -2.56
CA GLY A 222 -0.48 -7.50 -3.66
C GLY A 222 -1.82 -8.14 -3.30
N ILE A 223 -2.88 -7.68 -3.95
CA ILE A 223 -4.16 -8.37 -3.97
C ILE A 223 -4.35 -8.94 -5.36
N TYR A 224 -4.44 -10.27 -5.43
CA TYR A 224 -4.60 -10.98 -6.70
C TYR A 224 -6.05 -11.40 -6.91
N MET A 225 -6.73 -10.75 -7.86
CA MET A 225 -8.02 -11.20 -8.34
C MET A 225 -7.87 -12.53 -9.03
N LEU A 226 -8.78 -13.48 -8.74
CA LEU A 226 -8.69 -14.89 -9.17
C LEU A 226 -7.33 -15.54 -8.87
N SER A 227 -6.58 -14.97 -7.90
CA SER A 227 -5.19 -15.32 -7.59
C SER A 227 -4.22 -15.21 -8.77
N ARG A 228 -4.53 -14.40 -9.76
CA ARG A 228 -3.77 -14.25 -11.02
C ARG A 228 -3.46 -12.83 -11.45
N TYR A 229 -4.33 -11.89 -11.10
CA TYR A 229 -4.22 -10.50 -11.57
C TYR A 229 -3.94 -9.60 -10.39
N GLU A 230 -2.74 -9.08 -10.30
CA GLU A 230 -2.27 -8.31 -9.15
C GLU A 230 -2.64 -6.84 -9.22
N VAL A 231 -3.24 -6.35 -8.15
CA VAL A 231 -3.22 -4.93 -7.79
C VAL A 231 -2.18 -4.75 -6.69
N ALA A 232 -1.17 -3.95 -6.95
CA ALA A 232 -0.04 -3.75 -6.03
C ALA A 232 -0.45 -2.96 -4.79
N ILE A 233 0.05 -3.39 -3.65
CA ILE A 233 0.04 -2.64 -2.39
C ILE A 233 1.49 -2.41 -1.97
N GLY A 234 1.77 -1.22 -1.44
CA GLY A 234 3.07 -0.86 -0.92
C GLY A 234 3.11 0.56 -0.38
N ASP A 235 4.17 0.89 0.34
CA ASP A 235 4.42 2.27 0.74
C ASP A 235 5.11 3.02 -0.42
N SER A 236 4.29 3.62 -1.26
CA SER A 236 4.71 4.51 -2.33
C SER A 236 4.49 5.99 -2.02
N PHE A 237 4.34 6.32 -0.74
CA PHE A 237 4.23 7.70 -0.28
C PHE A 237 5.50 8.51 -0.61
N GLY A 238 5.33 9.66 -1.23
CA GLY A 238 6.45 10.52 -1.62
C GLY A 238 7.47 9.83 -2.54
N PHE A 239 6.99 8.90 -3.38
CA PHE A 239 7.84 8.09 -4.23
C PHE A 239 8.34 8.87 -5.43
N ASP A 240 9.64 9.01 -5.53
CA ASP A 240 10.32 9.55 -6.70
C ASP A 240 10.82 8.39 -7.59
N PHE A 241 10.14 8.15 -8.69
CA PHE A 241 10.43 7.06 -9.60
C PHE A 241 11.77 7.18 -10.30
N ASP A 242 12.15 8.39 -10.63
CA ASP A 242 13.36 8.64 -11.41
C ASP A 242 14.63 8.42 -10.61
N LEU A 243 14.52 8.56 -9.28
CA LEU A 243 15.69 8.63 -8.40
C LEU A 243 15.71 7.57 -7.31
N SER A 244 14.70 6.71 -7.24
CA SER A 244 14.48 5.78 -6.13
C SER A 244 15.62 4.79 -5.85
N GLY A 245 16.49 4.52 -6.84
CA GLY A 245 17.65 3.64 -6.70
C GLY A 245 19.00 4.36 -6.69
N ALA A 246 19.02 5.68 -6.91
CA ALA A 246 20.27 6.42 -7.04
C ALA A 246 20.79 6.93 -5.69
N THR A 247 22.11 6.98 -5.52
CA THR A 247 22.76 7.70 -4.40
C THR A 247 22.60 9.21 -4.58
N SER A 248 22.75 10.00 -3.49
CA SER A 248 22.56 11.46 -3.55
C SER A 248 23.34 12.17 -4.69
N PRO A 249 24.63 11.88 -4.94
CA PRO A 249 25.36 12.45 -6.07
C PRO A 249 24.82 12.01 -7.45
N GLN A 250 24.36 10.76 -7.56
CA GLN A 250 23.75 10.24 -8.80
C GLN A 250 22.40 10.89 -9.07
N ARG A 251 21.61 11.17 -8.03
CA ARG A 251 20.33 11.86 -8.15
C ARG A 251 20.48 13.26 -8.68
N GLY A 252 21.43 14.05 -8.14
CA GLY A 252 21.76 15.38 -8.63
C GLY A 252 22.04 15.37 -10.14
N LYS A 253 22.92 14.46 -10.58
CA LYS A 253 23.25 14.30 -12.00
C LYS A 253 22.07 13.94 -12.89
N LEU A 254 21.21 13.01 -12.44
CA LEU A 254 20.02 12.60 -13.19
C LEU A 254 19.00 13.74 -13.33
N LEU A 255 18.85 14.56 -12.29
CA LEU A 255 17.97 15.74 -12.34
C LEU A 255 18.50 16.80 -13.30
N ASP A 256 19.82 17.07 -13.29
CA ASP A 256 20.46 18.03 -14.18
C ASP A 256 20.35 17.60 -15.68
N GLU A 257 20.50 16.30 -15.96
CA GLU A 257 20.40 15.74 -17.31
C GLU A 257 18.96 15.75 -17.86
N LYS A 258 17.95 15.65 -17.01
CA LYS A 258 16.53 15.55 -17.41
C LYS A 258 15.80 16.89 -17.46
N ASN A 259 16.47 17.99 -17.13
CA ASN A 259 15.86 19.33 -17.12
C ASN A 259 14.50 19.36 -16.42
N ALA A 260 14.49 19.60 -15.15
CA ALA A 260 13.43 20.15 -14.26
C ALA A 260 11.93 20.01 -14.63
N SER A 261 11.58 19.36 -15.71
CA SER A 261 10.20 19.10 -16.13
C SER A 261 9.95 17.60 -16.20
N ALA A 262 10.29 16.87 -15.13
CA ALA A 262 9.96 15.47 -15.02
C ALA A 262 8.45 15.30 -14.90
N LYS A 263 7.76 15.26 -16.02
CA LYS A 263 6.49 14.53 -16.08
C LYS A 263 6.82 13.09 -15.70
N LEU A 264 6.02 12.47 -14.86
CA LEU A 264 6.10 11.03 -14.61
C LEU A 264 6.34 10.34 -15.96
N PRO A 265 7.43 9.62 -16.15
CA PRO A 265 7.74 9.05 -17.46
C PRO A 265 6.56 8.17 -17.87
N PRO A 266 6.08 8.29 -19.12
CA PRO A 266 5.14 7.31 -19.62
C PRO A 266 5.85 5.96 -19.49
N ALA A 267 5.23 5.00 -18.83
CA ALA A 267 5.76 3.66 -18.69
C ALA A 267 5.99 3.05 -20.09
N LYS A 268 7.18 3.22 -20.60
CA LYS A 268 7.55 2.75 -21.95
C LYS A 268 7.90 1.26 -21.97
N ASN A 269 8.12 0.65 -20.83
CA ASN A 269 8.52 -0.76 -20.74
C ASN A 269 7.82 -1.44 -19.55
N ASN A 270 7.74 -2.77 -19.60
CA ASN A 270 7.23 -3.68 -18.56
C ASN A 270 7.95 -3.56 -17.18
N ASN A 271 8.79 -2.57 -16.98
CA ASN A 271 9.55 -2.26 -15.76
C ASN A 271 9.06 -0.97 -15.07
N ALA A 272 7.84 -0.52 -15.34
CA ALA A 272 7.27 0.57 -14.55
C ALA A 272 7.28 0.18 -13.07
N PRO A 273 7.75 1.07 -12.18
CA PRO A 273 7.80 0.76 -10.76
C PRO A 273 6.40 0.41 -10.26
N ARG A 274 6.31 -0.60 -9.42
CA ARG A 274 5.09 -1.00 -8.73
C ARG A 274 4.76 0.08 -7.71
N VAL A 275 3.70 0.81 -7.94
CA VAL A 275 3.14 1.75 -6.98
C VAL A 275 1.84 1.23 -6.43
N CYS A 276 1.53 1.60 -5.21
CA CYS A 276 0.25 1.29 -4.59
C CYS A 276 -0.93 1.66 -5.51
N GLY A 277 -1.85 0.73 -5.71
CA GLY A 277 -3.01 0.92 -6.59
C GLY A 277 -2.73 0.81 -8.09
N SER A 278 -1.53 0.40 -8.51
CA SER A 278 -1.25 0.01 -9.91
C SER A 278 -1.60 -1.46 -10.16
N VAL A 279 -1.85 -1.84 -11.41
CA VAL A 279 -1.96 -3.24 -11.82
C VAL A 279 -0.59 -3.71 -12.29
N PHE A 280 0.13 -4.43 -11.46
CA PHE A 280 1.51 -4.86 -11.64
C PHE A 280 2.37 -3.84 -12.42
N THR A 281 2.63 -4.07 -13.70
CA THR A 281 3.46 -3.19 -14.55
C THR A 281 2.67 -2.10 -15.29
N TYR A 282 1.35 -2.02 -15.09
CA TYR A 282 0.53 -0.96 -15.67
C TYR A 282 0.48 0.23 -14.73
N PRO A 283 1.02 1.38 -15.12
CA PRO A 283 1.11 2.55 -14.24
C PRO A 283 -0.26 3.16 -13.96
N SER A 284 -0.35 3.84 -12.83
CA SER A 284 -1.46 4.75 -12.56
C SER A 284 -1.53 5.87 -13.60
N LYS A 285 -2.75 6.28 -13.96
CA LYS A 285 -3.00 7.42 -14.85
C LYS A 285 -2.97 8.78 -14.14
N VAL A 286 -2.93 8.77 -12.83
CA VAL A 286 -2.94 9.96 -11.98
C VAL A 286 -1.73 9.93 -11.04
N PRO A 287 -1.30 11.08 -10.52
CA PRO A 287 -0.31 11.13 -9.46
C PRO A 287 -0.70 10.21 -8.31
N ASN A 288 0.26 9.49 -7.77
CA ASN A 288 0.00 8.45 -6.78
C ASN A 288 -0.57 9.03 -5.47
N PRO A 289 -1.85 8.79 -5.14
CA PRO A 289 -2.49 9.32 -3.95
C PRO A 289 -2.24 8.47 -2.68
N CYS A 290 -1.15 7.70 -2.64
CA CYS A 290 -0.76 6.92 -1.47
C CYS A 290 -0.51 7.83 -0.27
N LEU A 291 -1.11 7.50 0.86
CA LEU A 291 -0.89 8.19 2.13
C LEU A 291 0.34 7.61 2.85
N PRO A 292 0.89 8.31 3.86
CA PRO A 292 2.02 7.82 4.62
C PRO A 292 1.80 6.44 5.24
N PRO A 293 2.86 5.66 5.51
CA PRO A 293 2.76 4.45 6.33
C PRO A 293 2.16 4.76 7.70
N LEU A 294 1.55 3.77 8.33
CA LEU A 294 0.78 3.85 9.57
C LEU A 294 -0.52 4.68 9.48
N VAL A 295 -0.92 5.05 8.28
CA VAL A 295 -2.24 5.64 8.00
C VAL A 295 -3.12 4.60 7.32
N TRP A 296 -4.36 4.44 7.79
CA TRP A 296 -5.34 3.58 7.13
C TRP A 296 -5.75 4.17 5.78
N GLN A 297 -5.70 3.34 4.76
CA GLN A 297 -5.98 3.65 3.36
C GLN A 297 -7.04 2.70 2.83
N THR A 298 -7.64 3.04 1.70
CA THR A 298 -8.62 2.17 1.03
C THR A 298 -8.21 1.84 -0.38
N LEU A 299 -8.54 0.63 -0.78
CA LEU A 299 -8.42 0.14 -2.15
C LEU A 299 -9.78 -0.41 -2.58
N ASP A 300 -10.36 0.20 -3.61
CA ASP A 300 -11.61 -0.23 -4.21
C ASP A 300 -11.32 -0.77 -5.61
N ILE A 301 -11.57 -2.06 -5.83
CA ILE A 301 -11.30 -2.75 -7.09
C ILE A 301 -12.62 -3.17 -7.73
N ASP A 302 -12.83 -2.77 -8.98
CA ASP A 302 -13.91 -3.30 -9.83
C ASP A 302 -13.29 -4.25 -10.84
N PHE A 303 -13.60 -5.54 -10.72
CA PHE A 303 -13.01 -6.62 -11.49
C PHE A 303 -14.05 -7.36 -12.32
N THR A 304 -13.74 -7.54 -13.60
CA THR A 304 -14.46 -8.42 -14.52
C THR A 304 -13.53 -9.53 -14.96
N ALA A 305 -13.92 -10.78 -14.73
CA ALA A 305 -13.12 -11.95 -15.08
C ALA A 305 -13.04 -12.16 -16.61
N PRO A 306 -12.00 -12.83 -17.10
CA PRO A 306 -11.96 -13.22 -18.52
C PRO A 306 -13.09 -14.18 -18.87
N ARG A 307 -13.45 -14.22 -20.16
CA ARG A 307 -14.45 -15.15 -20.68
C ARG A 307 -13.79 -16.15 -21.61
N PHE A 308 -14.40 -17.33 -21.68
CA PHE A 308 -13.92 -18.43 -22.50
C PHE A 308 -15.09 -19.03 -23.28
N GLY A 309 -14.83 -19.44 -24.51
CA GLY A 309 -15.78 -20.18 -25.36
C GLY A 309 -15.87 -21.66 -24.93
N SER A 310 -16.79 -22.36 -25.55
CA SER A 310 -16.97 -23.81 -25.34
C SER A 310 -15.74 -24.64 -25.76
N ASP A 311 -14.87 -24.10 -26.61
CA ASP A 311 -13.59 -24.66 -27.01
C ASP A 311 -12.45 -24.35 -26.03
N GLY A 312 -12.73 -23.67 -24.90
CA GLY A 312 -11.75 -23.25 -23.90
C GLY A 312 -10.90 -22.05 -24.31
N LYS A 313 -11.09 -21.48 -25.49
CA LYS A 313 -10.35 -20.29 -25.91
C LYS A 313 -10.89 -19.04 -25.25
N LYS A 314 -9.99 -18.14 -24.87
CA LYS A 314 -10.36 -16.86 -24.28
C LYS A 314 -11.08 -15.97 -25.31
N THR A 315 -12.31 -15.55 -24.98
CA THR A 315 -13.16 -14.68 -25.83
C THR A 315 -13.14 -13.23 -25.36
N SER A 316 -12.85 -12.96 -24.06
CA SER A 316 -12.60 -11.62 -23.56
C SER A 316 -11.54 -11.62 -22.46
N LYS A 317 -10.81 -10.54 -22.37
CA LYS A 317 -9.79 -10.31 -21.35
C LYS A 317 -10.42 -10.01 -19.99
N ALA A 318 -9.64 -10.15 -18.92
CA ALA A 318 -9.98 -9.56 -17.64
C ALA A 318 -9.94 -8.02 -17.73
N VAL A 319 -10.84 -7.36 -17.01
CA VAL A 319 -10.90 -5.88 -16.93
C VAL A 319 -10.82 -5.47 -15.46
N VAL A 320 -9.96 -4.50 -15.18
CA VAL A 320 -9.69 -4.00 -13.83
C VAL A 320 -9.84 -2.49 -13.78
N SER A 321 -10.60 -2.00 -12.81
CA SER A 321 -10.57 -0.60 -12.39
C SER A 321 -10.18 -0.54 -10.92
N VAL A 322 -9.37 0.45 -10.54
CA VAL A 322 -8.85 0.61 -9.18
C VAL A 322 -9.00 2.05 -8.73
N LYS A 323 -9.51 2.22 -7.50
CA LYS A 323 -9.41 3.48 -6.77
C LYS A 323 -8.53 3.28 -5.54
N LEU A 324 -7.56 4.16 -5.36
CA LEU A 324 -6.76 4.28 -4.14
C LEU A 324 -7.18 5.55 -3.40
N ASN A 325 -7.62 5.40 -2.17
CA ASN A 325 -8.10 6.52 -1.33
C ASN A 325 -9.21 7.35 -1.99
N GLY A 326 -10.08 6.69 -2.79
CA GLY A 326 -11.15 7.33 -3.56
C GLY A 326 -10.74 7.89 -4.93
N HIS A 327 -9.44 7.96 -5.25
CA HIS A 327 -8.93 8.47 -6.53
C HIS A 327 -8.74 7.33 -7.55
N GLN A 328 -9.28 7.51 -8.76
CA GLN A 328 -9.21 6.52 -9.84
C GLN A 328 -7.77 6.39 -10.37
N THR A 329 -7.05 5.35 -9.96
CA THR A 329 -5.66 5.08 -10.40
C THR A 329 -5.63 4.28 -11.70
N ILE A 330 -6.53 3.33 -11.85
CA ILE A 330 -6.71 2.49 -13.06
C ILE A 330 -8.17 2.55 -13.48
N ASP A 331 -8.44 2.81 -14.74
CA ASP A 331 -9.80 2.84 -15.27
C ASP A 331 -9.94 1.88 -16.45
N LYS A 332 -10.79 0.85 -16.28
CA LYS A 332 -11.18 -0.16 -17.28
C LYS A 332 -9.99 -0.73 -18.06
N LEU A 333 -8.92 -1.08 -17.35
CA LEU A 333 -7.73 -1.68 -17.95
C LEU A 333 -8.05 -3.11 -18.38
N GLU A 334 -7.90 -3.40 -19.67
CA GLU A 334 -7.84 -4.77 -20.17
C GLU A 334 -6.47 -5.39 -19.86
N VAL A 335 -6.47 -6.49 -19.11
CA VAL A 335 -5.24 -7.23 -18.77
C VAL A 335 -5.06 -8.40 -19.71
N ASN A 336 -3.94 -8.46 -20.41
CA ASN A 336 -3.70 -9.48 -21.46
C ASN A 336 -3.64 -10.93 -20.94
N GLY A 337 -3.22 -11.10 -19.68
CA GLY A 337 -3.08 -12.41 -19.03
C GLY A 337 -2.70 -12.26 -17.56
N PRO A 338 -2.45 -13.37 -16.85
CA PRO A 338 -1.98 -13.37 -15.47
C PRO A 338 -0.77 -12.46 -15.29
N THR A 339 -0.76 -11.70 -14.20
CA THR A 339 0.44 -10.93 -13.83
C THR A 339 1.51 -11.88 -13.28
N PRO A 340 2.79 -11.50 -13.31
CA PRO A 340 3.84 -12.26 -12.64
C PRO A 340 3.49 -12.56 -11.18
N HIS A 341 4.03 -13.65 -10.63
CA HIS A 341 3.82 -14.14 -9.26
C HIS A 341 2.42 -14.65 -8.93
N GLY A 342 1.42 -14.45 -9.78
CA GLY A 342 0.11 -15.08 -9.63
C GLY A 342 0.19 -16.62 -9.68
N PHE A 343 -0.91 -17.28 -9.30
CA PHE A 343 -1.02 -18.74 -9.35
C PHE A 343 -0.68 -19.26 -10.74
N LYS A 344 0.18 -20.27 -10.77
CA LYS A 344 0.56 -20.95 -12.01
C LYS A 344 -0.65 -21.74 -12.58
N GLY A 345 -0.65 -21.94 -13.89
CA GLY A 345 -1.69 -22.67 -14.60
C GLY A 345 -2.55 -21.78 -15.49
N PRO A 346 -3.52 -22.37 -16.19
CA PRO A 346 -4.36 -21.65 -17.14
C PRO A 346 -5.24 -20.60 -16.43
N GLU A 347 -5.59 -19.55 -17.16
CA GLU A 347 -6.60 -18.61 -16.71
C GLU A 347 -7.95 -19.32 -16.54
N THR A 348 -8.74 -18.85 -15.61
CA THR A 348 -10.06 -19.41 -15.28
C THR A 348 -11.09 -18.28 -15.27
N ALA A 349 -12.36 -18.63 -15.50
CA ALA A 349 -13.47 -17.66 -15.49
C ALA A 349 -13.87 -17.21 -14.07
N ASP A 350 -13.36 -17.86 -13.04
CA ASP A 350 -13.54 -17.54 -11.63
C ASP A 350 -12.31 -17.96 -10.82
N GLY A 351 -12.19 -17.51 -9.61
CA GLY A 351 -11.09 -17.90 -8.72
C GLY A 351 -11.16 -17.24 -7.36
N PRO A 352 -10.31 -17.69 -6.42
CA PRO A 352 -10.22 -17.06 -5.12
C PRO A 352 -9.47 -15.72 -5.21
N ILE A 353 -9.68 -14.88 -4.22
CA ILE A 353 -8.89 -13.66 -4.02
C ILE A 353 -7.72 -14.02 -3.09
N TRP A 354 -6.52 -13.62 -3.48
CA TRP A 354 -5.32 -13.85 -2.69
C TRP A 354 -4.72 -12.52 -2.22
N PHE A 355 -4.56 -12.39 -0.92
CA PHE A 355 -3.86 -11.30 -0.26
C PHE A 355 -2.42 -11.74 -0.02
N GLU A 356 -1.52 -11.35 -0.89
CA GLU A 356 -0.12 -11.76 -0.85
C GLU A 356 0.58 -11.25 0.41
N ALA A 357 1.43 -12.07 1.01
CA ALA A 357 2.27 -11.71 2.15
C ALA A 357 3.75 -11.73 1.78
N PHE A 358 4.27 -10.62 1.37
CA PHE A 358 5.72 -10.48 1.23
C PHE A 358 6.29 -9.82 2.49
N GLY A 359 6.53 -10.64 3.54
CA GLY A 359 7.16 -10.19 4.78
C GLY A 359 6.23 -9.62 5.87
N ARG A 360 4.90 -9.85 5.80
CA ARG A 360 3.92 -9.44 6.85
C ARG A 360 3.94 -7.94 7.18
N ARG A 361 3.98 -7.10 6.16
CA ARG A 361 4.23 -5.65 6.30
C ARG A 361 3.00 -4.81 6.06
N VAL A 362 1.84 -5.45 5.86
CA VAL A 362 0.56 -4.81 5.60
C VAL A 362 -0.49 -5.40 6.52
N LEU A 363 -1.23 -4.53 7.19
CA LEU A 363 -2.43 -4.89 7.95
C LEU A 363 -3.66 -4.59 7.10
N TYR A 364 -4.67 -5.45 7.22
CA TYR A 364 -5.96 -5.31 6.55
C TYR A 364 -7.11 -5.35 7.53
N ARG A 365 -8.18 -4.63 7.19
CA ARG A 365 -9.47 -4.68 7.88
C ARG A 365 -10.59 -4.32 6.92
N ASN A 366 -11.83 -4.43 7.34
CA ASN A 366 -13.01 -4.03 6.57
C ASN A 366 -12.95 -4.51 5.11
N ILE A 367 -12.89 -5.85 4.93
CA ILE A 367 -12.77 -6.48 3.61
C ILE A 367 -14.13 -7.05 3.23
N TRP A 368 -14.69 -6.58 2.12
CA TRP A 368 -15.95 -7.11 1.61
C TRP A 368 -16.03 -7.10 0.09
N VAL A 369 -16.87 -7.98 -0.45
CA VAL A 369 -17.08 -8.20 -1.88
C VAL A 369 -18.54 -8.03 -2.21
N VAL A 370 -18.84 -7.30 -3.28
CA VAL A 370 -20.15 -7.28 -3.93
C VAL A 370 -20.04 -7.96 -5.27
N GLU A 371 -20.66 -9.14 -5.38
CA GLU A 371 -20.69 -9.88 -6.65
C GLU A 371 -21.60 -9.18 -7.66
N ARG A 372 -21.22 -9.26 -8.91
CA ARG A 372 -22.05 -8.79 -10.03
C ARG A 372 -22.58 -10.00 -10.81
N PRO A 373 -23.83 -9.91 -11.33
CA PRO A 373 -24.43 -10.97 -12.13
C PRO A 373 -23.63 -11.33 -13.38
#